data_46500b748ebdf80705671115b4358d43
#
_entry.id   46500b748ebdf80705671115b4358d43
#
_cell.length_a   1.000
_cell.length_b   1.000
_cell.length_c   1.000
_cell.angle_alpha   90.00
_cell.angle_beta   90.00
_cell.angle_gamma   90.00
#
_symmetry.space_group_name_H-M   'P 1'
#
loop_
_entity.id
_entity.type
_entity.pdbx_description
1 polymer ?
#
loop_
_entity_poly.entity_id
_entity_poly.type
_entity_poly.pdbx_seq_one_letter_code
_entity_poly.pdbx_strand_id
1 'polypeptide(L)' 'MCKTVWIMEPFADEVKVTSQEKKVLELMAAGKTCDQMAKDMGLTLQTIKWYRMRLRAKFHAATSSELIHKAGAHGLL' A
#
# COMPACT_ATOMS: atom_id res chain seq x y z
N MET A 1 -23.95 -20.79 3.09
CA MET A 1 -23.35 -20.67 3.17
C MET A 1 -22.67 -20.28 3.20
N CYS A 2 -22.70 -20.16 3.40
CA CYS A 2 -21.86 -19.75 3.46
C CYS A 2 -21.10 -19.63 3.47
N LYS A 3 -21.16 -19.55 3.50
CA LYS A 3 -20.30 -19.49 3.67
C LYS A 3 -19.59 -19.29 3.23
N THR A 4 -19.78 -19.21 3.18
CA THR A 4 -18.97 -18.96 2.92
C THR A 4 -18.32 -18.35 2.74
N VAL A 5 -18.70 -18.06 2.67
CA VAL A 5 -17.97 -17.47 2.73
C VAL A 5 -17.20 -17.27 3.15
N TRP A 6 -17.13 -17.46 3.42
CA TRP A 6 -16.28 -17.31 3.99
C TRP A 6 -15.27 -17.46 3.68
N ILE A 7 -15.23 -17.58 3.43
CA ILE A 7 -14.36 -17.64 3.14
C ILE A 7 -13.58 -17.22 2.83
N MET A 8 -13.70 -17.01 2.74
CA MET A 8 -13.00 -16.52 2.41
C MET A 8 -12.24 -16.09 2.72
N GLU A 9 -12.43 -16.10 3.23
CA GLU A 9 -11.60 -15.54 3.74
C GLU A 9 -10.26 -15.73 3.43
N PRO A 10 -9.81 -16.55 3.05
CA PRO A 10 -8.47 -16.75 2.69
C PRO A 10 -8.01 -15.72 1.80
N PHE A 11 -8.85 -15.19 1.18
CA PHE A 11 -8.50 -14.13 0.46
C PHE A 11 -8.05 -13.07 1.30
N ALA A 12 -8.17 -13.21 2.55
CA ALA A 12 -7.68 -12.26 3.47
C ALA A 12 -6.22 -12.02 3.28
N ASP A 13 -5.53 -12.95 2.70
CA ASP A 13 -4.13 -12.75 2.47
C ASP A 13 -3.87 -11.93 1.25
N GLU A 14 -4.89 -11.69 0.45
CA GLU A 14 -4.73 -10.97 -0.75
C GLU A 14 -5.02 -9.51 -0.49
N VAL A 15 -4.01 -8.68 -0.49
CA VAL A 15 -4.16 -7.25 -0.28
C VAL A 15 -4.40 -6.60 -1.63
N LYS A 16 -5.57 -5.99 -1.77
CA LYS A 16 -5.91 -5.32 -3.01
C LYS A 16 -5.46 -3.88 -2.96
N VAL A 17 -4.75 -3.47 -3.98
CA VAL A 17 -4.15 -2.15 -4.04
C VAL A 17 -4.59 -1.48 -5.34
N THR A 18 -5.07 -0.24 -5.24
CA THR A 18 -5.47 0.50 -6.42
C THR A 18 -4.23 0.95 -7.20
N SER A 19 -4.43 1.42 -8.42
CA SER A 19 -3.32 1.91 -9.24
C SER A 19 -2.58 3.05 -8.56
N GLN A 20 -3.30 3.96 -7.91
CA GLN A 20 -2.69 5.06 -7.21
C GLN A 20 -1.87 4.57 -6.02
N GLU A 21 -2.43 3.63 -5.28
CA GLU A 21 -1.72 3.08 -4.12
C GLU A 21 -0.47 2.35 -4.55
N LYS A 22 -0.54 1.61 -5.65
CA LYS A 22 0.62 0.90 -6.17
C LYS A 22 1.71 1.90 -6.58
N LYS A 23 1.31 3.01 -7.20
CA LYS A 23 2.25 4.03 -7.60
C LYS A 23 2.98 4.61 -6.39
N VAL A 24 2.23 4.87 -5.31
CA VAL A 24 2.83 5.35 -4.07
C VAL A 24 3.84 4.34 -3.54
N LEU A 25 3.49 3.06 -3.55
CA LEU A 25 4.41 2.01 -3.11
C LEU A 25 5.68 1.98 -3.94
N GLU A 26 5.53 2.08 -5.26
CA GLU A 26 6.68 2.06 -6.15
C GLU A 26 7.63 3.22 -5.88
N LEU A 27 7.06 4.41 -5.69
CA LEU A 27 7.87 5.58 -5.41
C LEU A 27 8.53 5.48 -4.04
N MET A 28 7.83 4.94 -3.06
CA MET A 28 8.43 4.71 -1.74
C MET A 28 9.59 3.73 -1.83
N ALA A 29 9.42 2.67 -2.60
CA ALA A 29 10.48 1.66 -2.76
C ALA A 29 11.67 2.25 -3.50
N ALA A 30 11.45 3.25 -4.34
CA ALA A 30 12.52 3.93 -5.04
C ALA A 30 13.25 4.95 -4.17
N GLY A 31 12.80 5.15 -2.93
CA GLY A 31 13.45 6.07 -2.00
C GLY A 31 12.98 7.50 -2.13
N LYS A 32 11.87 7.75 -2.78
CA LYS A 32 11.35 9.10 -2.93
C LYS A 32 10.79 9.62 -1.62
N THR A 33 10.95 10.92 -1.37
CA THR A 33 10.34 11.55 -0.21
C THR A 33 8.87 11.82 -0.50
N CYS A 34 8.10 12.13 0.55
CA CYS A 34 6.70 12.46 0.37
C CYS A 34 6.52 13.66 -0.55
N ASP A 35 7.40 14.67 -0.43
CA ASP A 35 7.34 15.82 -1.30
C ASP A 35 7.56 15.45 -2.76
N GLN A 36 8.53 14.59 -3.01
CA GLN A 36 8.81 14.14 -4.37
C GLN A 36 7.65 13.32 -4.93
N MET A 37 7.09 12.46 -4.11
CA MET A 37 5.94 11.67 -4.54
C MET A 37 4.75 12.54 -4.87
N ALA A 38 4.51 13.56 -4.05
CA ALA A 38 3.41 14.49 -4.31
C ALA A 38 3.58 15.20 -5.65
N LYS A 39 4.80 15.64 -5.94
CA LYS A 39 5.08 16.29 -7.21
C LYS A 39 4.93 15.34 -8.38
N ASP A 40 5.46 14.13 -8.23
CA ASP A 40 5.43 13.14 -9.30
C ASP A 40 4.01 12.72 -9.64
N MET A 41 3.14 12.68 -8.64
CA MET A 41 1.77 12.23 -8.84
C MET A 41 0.78 13.38 -9.00
N GLY A 42 1.23 14.61 -8.85
CA GLY A 42 0.34 15.76 -8.95
C GLY A 42 -0.64 15.84 -7.79
N LEU A 43 -0.23 15.38 -6.61
CA LEU A 43 -1.07 15.37 -5.43
C LEU A 43 -0.47 16.25 -4.34
N THR A 44 -1.27 16.52 -3.30
CA THR A 44 -0.76 17.28 -2.16
C THR A 44 0.03 16.36 -1.24
N LEU A 45 0.88 16.96 -0.42
CA LEU A 45 1.65 16.22 0.56
C LEU A 45 0.71 15.49 1.53
N GLN A 46 -0.36 16.13 1.91
CA GLN A 46 -1.31 15.52 2.83
C GLN A 46 -1.96 14.27 2.23
N THR A 47 -2.28 14.30 0.95
CA THR A 47 -2.84 13.15 0.27
C THR A 47 -1.84 12.00 0.24
N ILE A 48 -0.57 12.30 0.02
CA ILE A 48 0.47 11.27 0.03
C ILE A 48 0.57 10.63 1.42
N LYS A 49 0.54 11.45 2.47
CA LYS A 49 0.59 10.92 3.84
C LYS A 49 -0.62 10.04 4.12
N TRP A 50 -1.78 10.42 3.60
CA TRP A 50 -3.00 9.63 3.74
C TRP A 50 -2.86 8.28 3.06
N TYR A 51 -2.31 8.25 1.84
CA TYR A 51 -2.09 6.99 1.14
C TYR A 51 -1.12 6.10 1.90
N ARG A 52 -0.04 6.68 2.44
CA ARG A 52 0.92 5.92 3.22
C ARG A 52 0.26 5.29 4.43
N MET A 53 -0.57 6.05 5.12
CA MET A 53 -1.25 5.55 6.30
C MET A 53 -2.19 4.42 5.93
N ARG A 54 -2.95 4.58 4.84
CA ARG A 54 -3.85 3.54 4.39
C ARG A 54 -3.10 2.26 4.03
N LEU A 55 -1.98 2.41 3.32
CA LEU A 55 -1.20 1.25 2.92
C LEU A 55 -0.62 0.53 4.12
N ARG A 56 -0.11 1.27 5.10
CA ARG A 56 0.39 0.62 6.30
C ARG A 56 -0.70 -0.16 7.01
N ALA A 57 -1.89 0.40 7.05
CA ALA A 57 -3.02 -0.31 7.67
C ALA A 57 -3.39 -1.56 6.88
N LYS A 58 -3.40 -1.47 5.56
CA LYS A 58 -3.74 -2.61 4.72
C LYS A 58 -2.75 -3.76 4.89
N PHE A 59 -1.47 -3.45 5.01
CA PHE A 59 -0.43 -4.46 5.13
C PHE A 59 -0.07 -4.77 6.58
N HIS A 60 -0.74 -4.13 7.54
CA HIS A 60 -0.43 -4.30 8.97
C HIS A 60 1.02 -3.97 9.23
N ALA A 61 1.51 -2.90 8.61
CA ALA A 61 2.91 -2.49 8.75
C ALA A 61 3.00 -1.32 9.71
N ALA A 62 3.97 -1.37 10.62
CA ALA A 62 4.17 -0.30 11.58
C ALA A 62 5.02 0.83 11.02
N THR A 63 5.87 0.52 10.04
CA THR A 63 6.77 1.51 9.44
C THR A 63 6.72 1.41 7.94
N SER A 64 7.26 2.43 7.27
CA SER A 64 7.34 2.43 5.81
C SER A 64 8.26 1.32 5.32
N SER A 65 9.35 1.04 6.03
CA SER A 65 10.25 -0.05 5.67
C SER A 65 9.53 -1.39 5.70
N GLU A 66 8.77 -1.62 6.76
CA GLU A 66 8.01 -2.85 6.89
C GLU A 66 6.95 -2.94 5.79
N LEU A 67 6.32 -1.83 5.47
CA LEU A 67 5.33 -1.77 4.40
C LEU A 67 5.95 -2.20 3.07
N ILE A 68 7.11 -1.66 2.73
CA ILE A 68 7.78 -1.98 1.48
C ILE A 68 8.16 -3.45 1.45
N HIS A 69 8.66 -3.96 2.56
CA HIS A 69 9.03 -5.37 2.66
C HIS A 69 7.83 -6.29 2.43
N LYS A 70 6.71 -5.97 3.07
CA LYS A 70 5.50 -6.77 2.92
C LYS A 70 4.92 -6.66 1.53
N ALA A 71 4.97 -5.48 0.93
CA ALA A 71 4.48 -5.30 -0.43
C ALA A 71 5.29 -6.14 -1.40
N GLY A 72 6.61 -6.22 -1.20
CA GLY A 72 7.45 -7.07 -2.01
C GLY A 72 7.09 -8.54 -1.84
N ALA A 73 6.78 -8.95 -0.62
CA ALA A 73 6.40 -10.33 -0.34
C ALA A 73 5.08 -10.69 -1.01
N HIS A 74 4.20 -9.70 -1.21
CA HIS A 74 2.93 -9.91 -1.91
C HIS A 74 3.07 -9.79 -3.42
N GLY A 75 4.27 -9.57 -3.92
CA GLY A 75 4.49 -9.48 -5.35
C GLY A 75 4.09 -8.16 -5.97
N LEU A 76 3.94 -7.11 -5.16
CA LEU A 76 3.53 -5.81 -5.66
C LEU A 76 4.73 -4.93 -6.04
N LEU A 77 5.91 -5.34 -5.65
CA LEU A 77 7.14 -4.60 -5.95
C LEU A 77 8.19 -5.50 -6.56
#